data_22c456be78d6a432fbbe34fd8b06c2b2
#
_entry.id   22c456be78d6a432fbbe34fd8b06c2b2
#
_cell.length_a   1.000
_cell.length_b   1.000
_cell.length_c   1.000
_cell.angle_alpha   90.00
_cell.angle_beta   90.00
_cell.angle_gamma   90.00
#
_symmetry.space_group_name_H-M   'P 1'
#
loop_
_entity.id
_entity.type
_entity.pdbx_description
1 polymer ?
#
loop_
_entity_poly.entity_id
_entity_poly.type
_entity_poly.pdbx_seq_one_letter_code
_entity_poly.pdbx_strand_id
1 'polypeptide(L)'
;MEEKVAQQIGDRVRQLRIKKGISLEAFASKSHISKLTLMKIEKGEGNPTLSVVWKIANGLGVPVASLLMVEEGIELSRKNQSLELASSDKQFIVEPMFQKNHYELYRGYLKPGAIYQSDPHPQGVLECVTVMTNELIVRIGDEAYHLLEHDGIRFNGDKVHLYENPTEELTVLHFVITYEGW
;
A
#
# COMPACT_ATOMS: atom_id res chain seq x y z
N MET A 1 -16.39 -3.75 11.98
CA MET A 1 -14.97 -3.32 12.03
C MET A 1 -14.57 -2.67 10.72
N GLU A 2 -14.84 -3.27 9.58
CA GLU A 2 -14.55 -2.72 8.23
C GLU A 2 -15.18 -1.34 7.97
N GLU A 3 -16.44 -1.11 8.36
CA GLU A 3 -17.11 0.18 8.18
C GLU A 3 -16.44 1.35 8.91
N LYS A 4 -15.93 1.13 10.14
CA LYS A 4 -15.22 2.18 10.88
C LYS A 4 -13.92 2.58 10.19
N VAL A 5 -13.26 1.63 9.59
CA VAL A 5 -11.99 1.82 8.89
C VAL A 5 -12.21 2.56 7.57
N ALA A 6 -13.19 2.15 6.79
CA ALA A 6 -13.57 2.85 5.56
C ALA A 6 -13.92 4.32 5.84
N GLN A 7 -14.64 4.58 6.93
CA GLN A 7 -14.97 5.94 7.37
C GLN A 7 -13.71 6.73 7.75
N GLN A 8 -12.79 6.14 8.52
CA GLN A 8 -11.53 6.82 8.93
C GLN A 8 -10.67 7.20 7.71
N ILE A 9 -10.51 6.27 6.76
CA ILE A 9 -9.80 6.55 5.51
C ILE A 9 -10.48 7.68 4.75
N GLY A 10 -11.78 7.62 4.59
CA GLY A 10 -12.56 8.60 3.87
C GLY A 10 -12.43 10.00 4.46
N ASP A 11 -12.59 10.12 5.78
CA ASP A 11 -12.45 11.38 6.51
C ASP A 11 -11.03 11.95 6.36
N ARG A 12 -10.01 11.10 6.46
CA ARG A 12 -8.61 11.53 6.33
C ARG A 12 -8.28 12.00 4.92
N VAL A 13 -8.71 11.26 3.89
CA VAL A 13 -8.56 11.66 2.48
C VAL A 13 -9.20 13.01 2.24
N ARG A 14 -10.45 13.20 2.69
CA ARG A 14 -11.18 14.46 2.57
C ARG A 14 -10.46 15.61 3.27
N GLN A 15 -10.02 15.43 4.51
CA GLN A 15 -9.28 16.44 5.26
C GLN A 15 -8.01 16.88 4.55
N LEU A 16 -7.19 15.91 4.07
CA LEU A 16 -5.94 16.19 3.37
C LEU A 16 -6.19 16.91 2.04
N ARG A 17 -7.20 16.48 1.28
CA ARG A 17 -7.59 17.14 0.03
C ARG A 17 -8.01 18.59 0.25
N ILE A 18 -8.87 18.83 1.23
CA ILE A 18 -9.35 20.18 1.58
C ILE A 18 -8.19 21.05 2.07
N LYS A 19 -7.31 20.51 2.93
CA LYS A 19 -6.12 21.23 3.41
C LYS A 19 -5.21 21.69 2.27
N LYS A 20 -5.15 20.91 1.17
CA LYS A 20 -4.39 21.25 -0.04
C LYS A 20 -5.18 22.14 -1.01
N GLY A 21 -6.41 22.54 -0.71
CA GLY A 21 -7.25 23.36 -1.57
C GLY A 21 -7.68 22.70 -2.89
N ILE A 22 -7.64 21.34 -2.97
CA ILE A 22 -7.93 20.62 -4.21
C ILE A 22 -9.42 20.26 -4.26
N SER A 23 -10.10 20.57 -5.38
CA SER A 23 -11.49 20.15 -5.59
C SER A 23 -11.59 18.62 -5.75
N LEU A 24 -12.78 18.06 -5.45
CA LEU A 24 -13.02 16.62 -5.62
C LEU A 24 -12.72 16.14 -7.06
N GLU A 25 -13.11 16.94 -8.05
CA GLU A 25 -12.95 16.63 -9.46
C GLU A 25 -11.50 16.68 -9.91
N ALA A 26 -10.77 17.73 -9.52
CA ALA A 26 -9.36 17.88 -9.82
C ALA A 26 -8.54 16.76 -9.15
N PHE A 27 -8.92 16.39 -7.93
CA PHE A 27 -8.23 15.32 -7.21
C PHE A 27 -8.50 13.93 -7.81
N ALA A 28 -9.75 13.65 -8.21
CA ALA A 28 -10.10 12.40 -8.90
C ALA A 28 -9.30 12.23 -10.20
N SER A 29 -9.22 13.30 -11.00
CA SER A 29 -8.40 13.31 -12.22
C SER A 29 -6.92 13.08 -11.93
N LYS A 30 -6.35 13.81 -10.96
CA LYS A 30 -4.95 13.69 -10.57
C LYS A 30 -4.58 12.28 -10.07
N SER A 31 -5.52 11.64 -9.37
CA SER A 31 -5.33 10.29 -8.81
C SER A 31 -5.72 9.16 -9.75
N HIS A 32 -6.14 9.48 -10.99
CA HIS A 32 -6.59 8.50 -11.98
C HIS A 32 -7.70 7.57 -11.45
N ILE A 33 -8.64 8.13 -10.69
CA ILE A 33 -9.85 7.43 -10.21
C ILE A 33 -11.10 8.20 -10.62
N SER A 34 -12.25 7.51 -10.68
CA SER A 34 -13.49 8.20 -11.01
C SER A 34 -13.94 9.12 -9.88
N LYS A 35 -14.56 10.27 -10.24
CA LYS A 35 -15.14 11.20 -9.26
C LYS A 35 -16.14 10.49 -8.33
N LEU A 36 -16.93 9.55 -8.87
CA LEU A 36 -17.89 8.77 -8.10
C LEU A 36 -17.19 7.86 -7.08
N THR A 37 -16.11 7.19 -7.50
CA THR A 37 -15.30 6.35 -6.60
C THR A 37 -14.71 7.16 -5.46
N LEU A 38 -14.08 8.30 -5.77
CA LEU A 38 -13.51 9.19 -4.75
C LEU A 38 -14.58 9.70 -3.78
N MET A 39 -15.74 10.12 -4.30
CA MET A 39 -16.86 10.59 -3.49
C MET A 39 -17.34 9.50 -2.51
N LYS A 40 -17.50 8.25 -2.96
CA LYS A 40 -17.87 7.13 -2.10
C LYS A 40 -16.83 6.86 -1.02
N ILE A 41 -15.54 6.92 -1.38
CA ILE A 41 -14.44 6.74 -0.42
C ILE A 41 -14.49 7.84 0.65
N GLU A 42 -14.59 9.13 0.26
CA GLU A 42 -14.66 10.25 1.21
C GLU A 42 -15.90 10.24 2.11
N LYS A 43 -16.92 9.46 1.77
CA LYS A 43 -18.11 9.24 2.59
C LYS A 43 -18.05 7.97 3.45
N GLY A 44 -16.97 7.18 3.32
CA GLY A 44 -16.88 5.88 3.99
C GLY A 44 -17.80 4.81 3.40
N GLU A 45 -18.43 5.06 2.24
CA GLU A 45 -19.39 4.16 1.57
C GLU A 45 -18.71 3.12 0.68
N GLY A 46 -17.39 3.06 0.65
CA GLY A 46 -16.64 2.16 -0.22
C GLY A 46 -15.53 1.44 0.52
N ASN A 47 -15.21 0.22 0.09
CA ASN A 47 -14.01 -0.49 0.51
C ASN A 47 -12.98 -0.38 -0.62
N PRO A 48 -12.04 0.60 -0.58
CA PRO A 48 -11.07 0.80 -1.65
C PRO A 48 -10.07 -0.35 -1.68
N THR A 49 -9.76 -0.85 -2.88
CA THR A 49 -8.66 -1.80 -3.06
C THR A 49 -7.32 -1.15 -2.75
N LEU A 50 -6.30 -1.95 -2.49
CA LEU A 50 -4.93 -1.49 -2.24
C LEU A 50 -4.43 -0.53 -3.33
N SER A 51 -4.63 -0.87 -4.60
CA SER A 51 -4.25 0.00 -5.74
C SER A 51 -4.94 1.36 -5.70
N VAL A 52 -6.22 1.43 -5.32
CA VAL A 52 -6.95 2.70 -5.20
C VAL A 52 -6.41 3.54 -4.04
N VAL A 53 -6.08 2.91 -2.91
CA VAL A 53 -5.48 3.61 -1.76
C VAL A 53 -4.11 4.20 -2.13
N TRP A 54 -3.28 3.44 -2.85
CA TRP A 54 -2.00 3.92 -3.40
C TRP A 54 -2.18 5.12 -4.33
N LYS A 55 -3.11 5.07 -5.27
CA LYS A 55 -3.41 6.18 -6.19
C LYS A 55 -3.82 7.45 -5.45
N ILE A 56 -4.63 7.30 -4.40
CA ILE A 56 -5.06 8.43 -3.55
C ILE A 56 -3.87 9.02 -2.80
N ALA A 57 -3.06 8.19 -2.14
CA ALA A 57 -1.89 8.61 -1.39
C ALA A 57 -0.89 9.35 -2.29
N ASN A 58 -0.56 8.76 -3.45
CA ASN A 58 0.30 9.38 -4.46
C ASN A 58 -0.26 10.71 -4.96
N GLY A 59 -1.56 10.77 -5.25
CA GLY A 59 -2.21 12.03 -5.67
C GLY A 59 -2.17 13.12 -4.60
N LEU A 60 -2.23 12.75 -3.32
CA LEU A 60 -2.05 13.66 -2.18
C LEU A 60 -0.58 13.97 -1.90
N GLY A 61 0.38 13.18 -2.40
CA GLY A 61 1.78 13.28 -2.04
C GLY A 61 1.98 13.01 -0.53
N VAL A 62 1.39 11.92 -0.04
CA VAL A 62 1.52 11.49 1.36
C VAL A 62 1.74 9.99 1.41
N PRO A 63 2.41 9.48 2.44
CA PRO A 63 2.48 8.04 2.70
C PRO A 63 1.09 7.42 2.80
N VAL A 64 0.91 6.19 2.28
CA VAL A 64 -0.38 5.47 2.38
C VAL A 64 -0.82 5.33 3.82
N ALA A 65 0.11 4.98 4.69
CA ALA A 65 -0.20 4.77 6.08
C ALA A 65 -0.66 6.07 6.80
N SER A 66 -0.32 7.27 6.30
CA SER A 66 -0.87 8.53 6.83
C SER A 66 -2.37 8.69 6.63
N LEU A 67 -2.95 7.88 5.73
CA LEU A 67 -4.40 7.77 5.55
C LEU A 67 -5.07 6.89 6.63
N LEU A 68 -4.28 6.11 7.37
CA LEU A 68 -4.74 4.98 8.17
C LEU A 68 -4.52 5.13 9.68
N MET A 69 -3.64 6.02 10.17
CA MET A 69 -3.16 6.01 11.57
C MET A 69 -3.27 7.33 12.33
N VAL A 70 -3.31 7.23 13.66
CA VAL A 70 -3.30 8.31 14.66
C VAL A 70 -2.00 8.18 15.47
N GLU A 71 -1.30 9.30 15.71
CA GLU A 71 0.01 9.33 16.39
C GLU A 71 -0.07 9.31 17.93
N GLU A 72 0.93 8.65 18.55
CA GLU A 72 1.82 8.93 19.69
C GLU A 72 2.02 7.72 20.63
N GLY A 73 3.30 7.43 20.98
CA GLY A 73 3.71 6.51 22.03
C GLY A 73 4.39 5.21 21.55
N ILE A 74 4.34 4.19 22.39
CA ILE A 74 4.77 2.83 22.05
C ILE A 74 3.68 2.21 21.18
N GLU A 75 4.02 1.87 19.94
CA GLU A 75 3.12 1.20 19.00
C GLU A 75 3.40 -0.31 19.03
N LEU A 76 2.33 -1.09 19.10
CA LEU A 76 2.40 -2.55 19.05
C LEU A 76 1.56 -3.07 17.89
N SER A 77 2.21 -3.57 16.85
CA SER A 77 1.53 -4.23 15.74
C SER A 77 1.38 -5.73 16.03
N ARG A 78 0.15 -6.22 16.03
CA ARG A 78 -0.16 -7.64 16.16
C ARG A 78 -0.84 -8.14 14.89
N LYS A 79 -0.51 -9.37 14.50
CA LYS A 79 -1.17 -10.06 13.39
C LYS A 79 -2.70 -10.06 13.58
N ASN A 80 -3.43 -9.79 12.52
CA ASN A 80 -4.91 -9.78 12.48
C ASN A 80 -5.58 -8.73 13.39
N GLN A 81 -4.84 -7.71 13.84
CA GLN A 81 -5.39 -6.61 14.64
C GLN A 81 -5.29 -5.25 13.93
N SER A 82 -4.56 -5.20 12.84
CA SER A 82 -4.43 -4.00 11.99
C SER A 82 -5.44 -4.01 10.85
N LEU A 83 -5.59 -2.87 10.21
CA LEU A 83 -6.35 -2.77 8.97
C LEU A 83 -5.67 -3.63 7.89
N GLU A 84 -6.47 -4.43 7.19
CA GLU A 84 -6.02 -5.15 6.01
C GLU A 84 -6.40 -4.38 4.74
N LEU A 85 -5.45 -4.18 3.84
CA LEU A 85 -5.66 -3.70 2.49
C LEU A 85 -5.43 -4.89 1.54
N ALA A 86 -6.38 -5.14 0.66
CA ALA A 86 -6.31 -6.28 -0.25
C ALA A 86 -6.36 -5.83 -1.72
N SER A 87 -5.70 -6.62 -2.58
CA SER A 87 -5.92 -6.56 -4.03
C SER A 87 -7.40 -6.88 -4.36
N SER A 88 -7.87 -6.48 -5.55
CA SER A 88 -9.27 -6.69 -5.95
C SER A 88 -9.70 -8.15 -5.96
N ASP A 89 -8.77 -9.05 -6.26
CA ASP A 89 -8.95 -10.50 -6.28
C ASP A 89 -8.64 -11.18 -4.92
N LYS A 90 -8.22 -10.38 -3.92
CA LYS A 90 -7.81 -10.83 -2.58
C LYS A 90 -6.68 -11.86 -2.59
N GLN A 91 -5.82 -11.84 -3.62
CA GLN A 91 -4.66 -12.72 -3.70
C GLN A 91 -3.44 -12.14 -2.99
N PHE A 92 -3.38 -10.80 -2.86
CA PHE A 92 -2.37 -10.09 -2.10
C PHE A 92 -3.04 -9.23 -1.03
N ILE A 93 -2.61 -9.40 0.22
CA ILE A 93 -3.12 -8.66 1.38
C ILE A 93 -1.93 -8.01 2.08
N VAL A 94 -2.06 -6.76 2.50
CA VAL A 94 -1.05 -6.06 3.30
C VAL A 94 -1.67 -5.48 4.57
N GLU A 95 -0.95 -5.60 5.67
CA GLU A 95 -1.25 -5.00 6.97
C GLU A 95 -0.21 -3.91 7.27
N PRO A 96 -0.59 -2.63 7.40
CA PRO A 96 0.31 -1.62 7.95
C PRO A 96 0.73 -2.01 9.38
N MET A 97 2.03 -2.01 9.64
CA MET A 97 2.58 -2.29 10.97
C MET A 97 3.00 -1.00 11.69
N PHE A 98 3.89 -0.24 11.08
CA PHE A 98 4.41 1.01 11.62
C PHE A 98 4.64 2.01 10.51
N GLN A 99 4.55 3.30 10.86
CA GLN A 99 4.88 4.39 9.95
C GLN A 99 5.46 5.59 10.69
N LYS A 100 6.28 6.34 9.98
CA LYS A 100 6.67 7.72 10.34
C LYS A 100 6.86 8.54 9.06
N ASN A 101 7.19 9.82 9.22
CA ASN A 101 7.24 10.79 8.12
C ASN A 101 8.02 10.33 6.87
N HIS A 102 8.99 9.42 7.03
CA HIS A 102 9.90 9.02 5.96
C HIS A 102 9.86 7.52 5.64
N TYR A 103 9.07 6.72 6.34
CA TYR A 103 8.95 5.29 6.06
C TYR A 103 7.60 4.71 6.44
N GLU A 104 7.27 3.62 5.80
CA GLU A 104 6.14 2.74 6.10
C GLU A 104 6.63 1.30 6.15
N LEU A 105 6.20 0.56 7.16
CA LEU A 105 6.45 -0.87 7.30
C LEU A 105 5.13 -1.64 7.20
N TYR A 106 5.07 -2.59 6.28
CA TYR A 106 3.93 -3.47 6.07
C TYR A 106 4.32 -4.92 6.25
N ARG A 107 3.34 -5.71 6.66
CA ARG A 107 3.35 -7.17 6.50
C ARG A 107 2.47 -7.52 5.30
N GLY A 108 3.01 -8.30 4.37
CA GLY A 108 2.30 -8.77 3.18
C GLY A 108 2.06 -10.26 3.23
N TYR A 109 0.95 -10.68 2.62
CA TYR A 109 0.55 -12.07 2.47
C TYR A 109 0.21 -12.30 1.00
N LEU A 110 1.03 -13.07 0.29
CA LEU A 110 0.82 -13.42 -1.10
C LEU A 110 0.41 -14.89 -1.19
N LYS A 111 -0.80 -15.14 -1.67
CA LYS A 111 -1.36 -16.50 -1.74
C LYS A 111 -0.60 -17.41 -2.70
N PRO A 112 -0.76 -18.74 -2.58
CA PRO A 112 -0.15 -19.70 -3.49
C PRO A 112 -0.42 -19.39 -4.95
N GLY A 113 0.63 -19.37 -5.78
CA GLY A 113 0.56 -19.10 -7.22
C GLY A 113 0.11 -17.70 -7.62
N ALA A 114 -0.07 -16.79 -6.64
CA ALA A 114 -0.55 -15.44 -6.92
C ALA A 114 0.52 -14.56 -7.54
N ILE A 115 0.06 -13.66 -8.42
CA ILE A 115 0.88 -12.58 -8.99
C ILE A 115 0.18 -11.26 -8.69
N TYR A 116 0.90 -10.34 -8.07
CA TYR A 116 0.41 -8.99 -7.81
C TYR A 116 1.29 -7.96 -8.54
N GLN A 117 0.68 -7.13 -9.37
CA GLN A 117 1.34 -6.01 -10.00
C GLN A 117 1.10 -4.73 -9.21
N SER A 118 2.19 -4.07 -8.82
CA SER A 118 2.16 -2.74 -8.22
C SER A 118 2.31 -1.66 -9.28
N ASP A 119 1.49 -0.62 -9.18
CA ASP A 119 1.68 0.61 -9.94
C ASP A 119 2.97 1.32 -9.47
N PRO A 120 3.64 2.10 -10.34
CA PRO A 120 4.81 2.89 -9.97
C PRO A 120 4.53 3.83 -8.81
N HIS A 121 5.45 3.90 -7.86
CA HIS A 121 5.47 4.91 -6.81
C HIS A 121 6.03 6.24 -7.34
N PRO A 122 5.84 7.37 -6.62
CA PRO A 122 6.50 8.62 -6.96
C PRO A 122 8.02 8.47 -7.04
N GLN A 123 8.66 9.30 -7.86
CA GLN A 123 10.12 9.35 -7.95
C GLN A 123 10.73 9.63 -6.57
N GLY A 124 11.82 8.97 -6.23
CA GLY A 124 12.51 9.06 -4.94
C GLY A 124 11.97 8.10 -3.87
N VAL A 125 11.00 7.25 -4.22
CA VAL A 125 10.56 6.17 -3.34
C VAL A 125 11.46 4.96 -3.50
N LEU A 126 12.02 4.48 -2.36
CA LEU A 126 12.73 3.21 -2.29
C LEU A 126 11.82 2.18 -1.63
N GLU A 127 11.81 1.00 -2.20
CA GLU A 127 11.12 -0.16 -1.65
C GLU A 127 12.10 -1.25 -1.28
N CYS A 128 11.96 -1.78 -0.06
CA CYS A 128 12.69 -2.94 0.42
C CYS A 128 11.70 -4.05 0.71
N VAL A 129 11.92 -5.22 0.16
CA VAL A 129 11.09 -6.41 0.40
C VAL A 129 11.96 -7.48 1.04
N THR A 130 11.46 -8.09 2.11
CA THR A 130 12.10 -9.23 2.77
C THR A 130 11.13 -10.40 2.80
N VAL A 131 11.58 -11.57 2.39
CA VAL A 131 10.84 -12.82 2.48
C VAL A 131 10.94 -13.34 3.91
N MET A 132 9.81 -13.43 4.60
CA MET A 132 9.74 -13.92 5.98
C MET A 132 9.46 -15.42 6.05
N THR A 133 8.73 -15.94 5.07
CA THR A 133 8.48 -17.39 4.89
C THR A 133 8.35 -17.68 3.41
N ASN A 134 8.78 -18.85 3.00
CA ASN A 134 8.66 -19.33 1.62
C ASN A 134 9.55 -18.59 0.61
N GLU A 135 9.03 -18.39 -0.58
CA GLU A 135 9.77 -17.86 -1.72
C GLU A 135 9.01 -16.71 -2.39
N LEU A 136 9.73 -15.85 -3.10
CA LEU A 136 9.18 -14.74 -3.86
C LEU A 136 9.97 -14.55 -5.15
N ILE A 137 9.28 -14.31 -6.26
CA ILE A 137 9.89 -13.76 -7.46
C ILE A 137 9.47 -12.30 -7.57
N VAL A 138 10.46 -11.39 -7.63
CA VAL A 138 10.23 -9.95 -7.88
C VAL A 138 10.64 -9.66 -9.32
N ARG A 139 9.72 -9.07 -10.11
CA ARG A 139 10.01 -8.63 -11.47
C ARG A 139 10.01 -7.11 -11.55
N ILE A 140 11.10 -6.54 -12.08
CA ILE A 140 11.26 -5.08 -12.23
C ILE A 140 11.74 -4.80 -13.65
N GLY A 141 10.87 -4.23 -14.49
CA GLY A 141 11.14 -4.16 -15.93
C GLY A 141 11.33 -5.56 -16.53
N ASP A 142 12.45 -5.79 -17.20
CA ASP A 142 12.77 -7.07 -17.84
C ASP A 142 13.53 -8.05 -16.94
N GLU A 143 13.87 -7.65 -15.72
CA GLU A 143 14.64 -8.46 -14.80
C GLU A 143 13.75 -9.18 -13.79
N ALA A 144 14.12 -10.42 -13.43
CA ALA A 144 13.44 -11.23 -12.42
C ALA A 144 14.45 -11.69 -11.34
N TYR A 145 14.07 -11.51 -10.09
CA TYR A 145 14.87 -11.86 -8.92
C TYR A 145 14.12 -12.89 -8.10
N HIS A 146 14.73 -14.07 -7.93
CA HIS A 146 14.19 -15.13 -7.09
C HIS A 146 14.79 -15.02 -5.69
N LEU A 147 13.94 -14.86 -4.69
CA LEU A 147 14.27 -14.66 -3.29
C LEU A 147 13.78 -15.86 -2.49
N LEU A 148 14.64 -16.40 -1.66
CA LEU A 148 14.34 -17.44 -0.69
C LEU A 148 14.00 -16.83 0.67
N GLU A 149 13.56 -17.66 1.61
CA GLU A 149 13.30 -17.26 2.99
C GLU A 149 14.49 -16.51 3.60
N HIS A 150 14.22 -15.34 4.18
CA HIS A 150 15.16 -14.37 4.74
C HIS A 150 16.00 -13.57 3.72
N ASP A 151 15.85 -13.80 2.43
CA ASP A 151 16.41 -12.92 1.43
C ASP A 151 15.67 -11.59 1.38
N GLY A 152 16.36 -10.55 0.94
CA GLY A 152 15.77 -9.23 0.74
C GLY A 152 16.26 -8.55 -0.53
N ILE A 153 15.41 -7.74 -1.13
CA ILE A 153 15.74 -6.89 -2.28
C ILE A 153 15.39 -5.44 -1.96
N ARG A 154 16.18 -4.51 -2.46
CA ARG A 154 15.88 -3.07 -2.44
C ARG A 154 15.97 -2.52 -3.85
N PHE A 155 14.96 -1.74 -4.25
CA PHE A 155 14.91 -1.11 -5.57
C PHE A 155 14.18 0.24 -5.51
N ASN A 156 14.33 1.04 -6.60
CA ASN A 156 13.54 2.23 -6.80
C ASN A 156 12.12 1.83 -7.22
N GLY A 157 11.13 2.22 -6.43
CA GLY A 157 9.73 1.87 -6.68
C GLY A 157 9.05 2.67 -7.80
N ASP A 158 9.78 3.48 -8.55
CA ASP A 158 9.28 4.36 -9.62
C ASP A 158 8.96 3.64 -10.93
N LYS A 159 9.15 2.32 -11.00
CA LYS A 159 8.77 1.47 -12.12
C LYS A 159 7.68 0.49 -11.73
N VAL A 160 6.90 0.05 -12.72
CA VAL A 160 6.00 -1.10 -12.53
C VAL A 160 6.81 -2.30 -12.09
N HIS A 161 6.34 -2.97 -11.06
CA HIS A 161 6.98 -4.19 -10.55
C HIS A 161 5.92 -5.20 -10.13
N LEU A 162 6.30 -6.48 -10.13
CA LEU A 162 5.41 -7.58 -9.81
C LEU A 162 6.01 -8.43 -8.70
N TYR A 163 5.13 -8.96 -7.86
CA TYR A 163 5.41 -9.96 -6.84
C TYR A 163 4.71 -11.26 -7.23
N GLU A 164 5.45 -12.33 -7.35
CA GLU A 164 4.94 -13.66 -7.71
C GLU A 164 5.31 -14.65 -6.61
N ASN A 165 4.33 -15.34 -6.08
CA ASN A 165 4.55 -16.50 -5.21
C ASN A 165 4.60 -17.76 -6.09
N PRO A 166 5.80 -18.36 -6.31
CA PRO A 166 5.94 -19.53 -7.17
C PRO A 166 5.53 -20.84 -6.49
N THR A 167 5.10 -20.81 -5.22
CA THR A 167 4.89 -21.97 -4.40
C THR A 167 3.41 -22.30 -4.17
N GLU A 168 3.14 -23.45 -3.56
CA GLU A 168 1.79 -23.87 -3.15
C GLU A 168 1.42 -23.45 -1.72
N GLU A 169 2.29 -22.68 -1.06
CA GLU A 169 2.08 -22.20 0.30
C GLU A 169 2.00 -20.68 0.35
N LEU A 170 1.51 -20.12 1.48
CA LEU A 170 1.40 -18.70 1.69
C LEU A 170 2.79 -18.08 1.88
N THR A 171 3.18 -17.11 1.05
CA THR A 171 4.38 -16.33 1.25
C THR A 171 4.08 -15.12 2.14
N VAL A 172 4.85 -14.98 3.23
CA VAL A 172 4.79 -13.81 4.12
C VAL A 172 5.98 -12.91 3.86
N LEU A 173 5.69 -11.63 3.72
CA LEU A 173 6.65 -10.61 3.32
C LEU A 173 6.65 -9.45 4.33
N HIS A 174 7.79 -8.79 4.49
CA HIS A 174 7.85 -7.43 5.04
C HIS A 174 8.25 -6.45 3.94
N PHE A 175 7.54 -5.34 3.88
CA PHE A 175 7.82 -4.23 2.98
C PHE A 175 8.21 -3.00 3.80
N VAL A 176 9.33 -2.39 3.46
CA VAL A 176 9.69 -1.06 3.95
C VAL A 176 9.69 -0.12 2.77
N ILE A 177 8.82 0.87 2.79
CA ILE A 177 8.75 1.92 1.78
C ILE A 177 9.29 3.18 2.39
N THR A 178 10.31 3.77 1.77
CA THR A 178 10.94 5.00 2.24
C THR A 178 10.76 6.12 1.22
N TYR A 179 10.62 7.33 1.74
CA TYR A 179 10.40 8.53 0.95
C TYR A 179 11.59 9.48 1.13
N GLU A 180 12.36 9.70 0.07
CA GLU A 180 13.44 10.69 0.09
C GLU A 180 12.87 12.09 -0.17
N GLY A 181 13.15 13.03 0.73
CA GLY A 181 12.85 14.46 0.52
C GLY A 181 11.44 14.95 0.86
N TRP A 182 10.72 14.25 1.74
CA TRP A 182 9.41 14.71 2.27
C TRP A 182 9.51 15.23 3.71
#